data_e98e2f0121e12c03212bda40b5f8cc18
#
_entry.id   e98e2f0121e12c03212bda40b5f8cc18
#
_cell.length_a   1.000
_cell.length_b   1.000
_cell.length_c   1.000
_cell.angle_alpha   90.00
_cell.angle_beta   90.00
_cell.angle_gamma   90.00
#
_symmetry.space_group_name_H-M   'P 1'
#
loop_
_entity.id
_entity.type
_entity.pdbx_description
1 polymer ?
#
loop_
_entity_poly.entity_id
_entity_poly.type
_entity_poly.pdbx_seq_one_letter_code
_entity_poly.pdbx_strand_id
1 'polypeptide(L)'
;MKKQSRRAFIRDTAVLGAGVVAIPSIEINKKKMVIHHVFFWLKNRGSKEDLAKLLAGLQTLKRIKTVQRIHIGLPAATEDRSVVDSSFAASELLFFSELAGQKAYQDDPIHVQFIKDCGQLW
;
A
#
# COMPACT_ATOMS: atom_id res chain seq x y z
N MET A 1 -48.60 -3.25 -18.44
CA MET A 1 -47.32 -2.52 -18.34
C MET A 1 -46.23 -3.32 -19.09
N LYS A 2 -45.79 -2.84 -20.24
CA LYS A 2 -44.65 -3.46 -20.97
C LYS A 2 -43.35 -3.13 -20.28
N LYS A 3 -42.63 -4.14 -19.82
CA LYS A 3 -41.26 -4.00 -19.29
C LYS A 3 -40.35 -3.50 -20.42
N GLN A 4 -39.92 -2.25 -20.37
CA GLN A 4 -38.86 -1.77 -21.25
C GLN A 4 -37.55 -2.45 -20.89
N SER A 5 -36.91 -3.10 -21.85
CA SER A 5 -35.61 -3.76 -21.64
C SER A 5 -34.50 -2.71 -21.60
N ARG A 6 -33.46 -2.95 -20.78
CA ARG A 6 -32.27 -2.08 -20.66
C ARG A 6 -31.59 -1.79 -22.01
N ARG A 7 -31.82 -2.63 -23.02
CA ARG A 7 -31.29 -2.46 -24.38
C ARG A 7 -32.05 -1.40 -25.18
N ALA A 8 -33.35 -1.17 -24.90
CA ALA A 8 -34.14 -0.14 -25.58
C ALA A 8 -33.75 1.29 -25.11
N PHE A 9 -33.42 1.43 -23.81
CA PHE A 9 -32.99 2.70 -23.24
C PHE A 9 -31.70 3.26 -23.87
N ILE A 10 -30.76 2.36 -24.20
CA ILE A 10 -29.45 2.75 -24.83
C ILE A 10 -29.68 3.15 -26.29
N ARG A 11 -30.72 2.66 -26.97
CA ARG A 11 -31.01 2.99 -28.36
C ARG A 11 -31.67 4.37 -28.53
N ASP A 12 -32.52 4.74 -27.57
CA ASP A 12 -33.29 5.99 -27.67
C ASP A 12 -32.48 7.24 -27.25
N THR A 13 -31.33 7.04 -26.55
CA THR A 13 -30.42 8.14 -26.20
C THR A 13 -29.39 8.46 -27.30
N ALA A 14 -29.35 7.70 -28.39
CA ALA A 14 -28.35 7.89 -29.46
C ALA A 14 -28.78 8.87 -30.55
N VAL A 15 -29.94 9.54 -30.45
CA VAL A 15 -30.53 10.39 -31.52
C VAL A 15 -30.73 11.83 -31.07
N LEU A 16 -29.94 12.38 -30.17
CA LEU A 16 -29.96 13.80 -29.89
C LEU A 16 -28.58 14.43 -29.96
N GLY A 17 -28.29 15.02 -31.12
CA GLY A 17 -27.35 16.12 -31.24
C GLY A 17 -25.90 15.72 -31.54
N ALA A 18 -25.47 16.01 -32.75
CA ALA A 18 -24.07 16.12 -33.15
C ALA A 18 -23.37 17.24 -32.37
N GLY A 19 -23.06 16.94 -31.13
CA GLY A 19 -22.07 17.63 -30.32
C GLY A 19 -21.08 16.59 -29.86
N VAL A 20 -19.98 16.42 -30.58
CA VAL A 20 -18.81 15.67 -30.08
C VAL A 20 -18.27 16.52 -28.92
N VAL A 21 -18.79 16.30 -27.72
CA VAL A 21 -18.08 16.74 -26.54
C VAL A 21 -16.83 15.83 -26.48
N ALA A 22 -15.71 16.38 -26.97
CA ALA A 22 -14.41 15.78 -26.69
C ALA A 22 -14.26 15.76 -25.17
N ILE A 23 -14.56 14.62 -24.57
CA ILE A 23 -14.16 14.35 -23.18
C ILE A 23 -12.65 14.40 -23.22
N PRO A 24 -12.00 15.36 -22.53
CA PRO A 24 -10.56 15.34 -22.47
C PRO A 24 -10.18 13.97 -21.91
N SER A 25 -9.40 13.21 -22.67
CA SER A 25 -8.78 12.00 -22.17
C SER A 25 -7.96 12.44 -20.97
N ILE A 26 -8.43 12.15 -19.78
CA ILE A 26 -7.59 12.25 -18.60
C ILE A 26 -6.51 11.21 -18.86
N GLU A 27 -5.38 11.64 -19.39
CA GLU A 27 -4.16 10.85 -19.34
C GLU A 27 -3.87 10.67 -17.85
N ILE A 28 -4.37 9.59 -17.30
CA ILE A 28 -3.90 9.09 -16.02
C ILE A 28 -2.44 8.80 -16.28
N ASN A 29 -1.58 9.72 -15.87
CA ASN A 29 -0.14 9.55 -15.90
C ASN A 29 0.16 8.27 -15.14
N LYS A 30 0.32 7.16 -15.89
CA LYS A 30 0.54 5.81 -15.38
C LYS A 30 1.99 5.66 -14.93
N LYS A 31 2.49 6.57 -14.11
CA LYS A 31 3.60 6.23 -13.23
C LYS A 31 3.07 5.16 -12.30
N LYS A 32 3.49 3.93 -12.57
CA LYS A 32 3.09 2.78 -11.76
C LYS A 32 3.70 2.94 -10.39
N MET A 33 2.96 3.54 -9.47
CA MET A 33 3.32 3.58 -8.05
C MET A 33 3.56 2.15 -7.57
N VAL A 34 4.66 1.95 -6.86
CA VAL A 34 4.98 0.67 -6.23
C VAL A 34 4.63 0.74 -4.75
N ILE A 35 3.91 -0.24 -4.29
CA ILE A 35 3.59 -0.42 -2.88
C ILE A 35 4.38 -1.62 -2.37
N HIS A 36 5.16 -1.39 -1.32
CA HIS A 36 5.93 -2.41 -0.62
C HIS A 36 5.31 -2.59 0.76
N HIS A 37 4.71 -3.75 1.01
CA HIS A 37 4.02 -4.04 2.26
C HIS A 37 4.68 -5.24 2.93
N VAL A 38 5.14 -5.07 4.17
CA VAL A 38 5.81 -6.10 4.94
C VAL A 38 5.11 -6.29 6.28
N PHE A 39 4.98 -7.54 6.67
CA PHE A 39 4.48 -7.95 7.98
C PHE A 39 5.60 -8.63 8.74
N PHE A 40 5.75 -8.30 10.02
CA PHE A 40 6.81 -8.81 10.87
C PHE A 40 6.25 -9.69 11.98
N TRP A 41 6.84 -10.86 12.14
CA TRP A 41 6.60 -11.77 13.27
C TRP A 41 7.85 -11.83 14.11
N LEU A 42 7.77 -11.39 15.36
CA LEU A 42 8.92 -11.43 16.27
C LEU A 42 9.27 -12.86 16.67
N LYS A 43 10.55 -13.18 16.72
CA LYS A 43 11.04 -14.46 17.27
C LYS A 43 10.63 -14.63 18.73
N ASN A 44 10.77 -13.55 19.52
CA ASN A 44 10.30 -13.49 20.89
C ASN A 44 8.89 -12.90 20.90
N ARG A 45 7.91 -13.76 20.70
CA ARG A 45 6.49 -13.37 20.62
C ARG A 45 6.05 -12.70 21.91
N GLY A 46 5.38 -11.55 21.80
CA GLY A 46 4.88 -10.79 22.95
C GLY A 46 5.93 -9.93 23.65
N SER A 47 7.19 -9.92 23.21
CA SER A 47 8.21 -9.01 23.74
C SER A 47 7.89 -7.57 23.38
N LYS A 48 7.53 -6.77 24.39
CA LYS A 48 7.30 -5.34 24.25
C LYS A 48 8.58 -4.58 23.92
N GLU A 49 9.71 -5.05 24.43
CA GLU A 49 11.03 -4.46 24.16
C GLU A 49 11.44 -4.65 22.71
N ASP A 50 11.32 -5.87 22.17
CA ASP A 50 11.65 -6.17 20.79
C ASP A 50 10.71 -5.44 19.82
N LEU A 51 9.42 -5.36 20.16
CA LEU A 51 8.47 -4.57 19.39
C LEU A 51 8.86 -3.09 19.37
N ALA A 52 9.22 -2.51 20.49
CA ALA A 52 9.66 -1.12 20.57
C ALA A 52 10.92 -0.85 19.73
N LYS A 53 11.88 -1.76 19.76
CA LYS A 53 13.09 -1.70 18.91
C LYS A 53 12.74 -1.76 17.43
N LEU A 54 11.86 -2.69 17.04
CA LEU A 54 11.40 -2.83 15.64
C LEU A 54 10.71 -1.54 15.18
N LEU A 55 9.77 -1.01 15.96
CA LEU A 55 9.04 0.20 15.60
C LEU A 55 9.97 1.42 15.48
N ALA A 56 10.94 1.56 16.38
CA ALA A 56 11.94 2.61 16.29
C ALA A 56 12.79 2.49 15.02
N GLY A 57 13.20 1.28 14.67
CA GLY A 57 13.93 1.00 13.43
C GLY A 57 13.11 1.34 12.19
N LEU A 58 11.85 0.92 12.13
CA LEU A 58 10.94 1.23 11.02
C LEU A 58 10.75 2.74 10.81
N GLN A 59 10.69 3.51 11.89
CA GLN A 59 10.59 4.97 11.82
C GLN A 59 11.78 5.63 11.13
N THR A 60 12.96 5.01 11.13
CA THR A 60 14.13 5.57 10.44
C THR A 60 13.98 5.56 8.93
N LEU A 61 13.21 4.61 8.37
CA LEU A 61 13.05 4.39 6.94
C LEU A 61 12.38 5.57 6.22
N LYS A 62 11.60 6.38 6.93
CA LYS A 62 10.98 7.60 6.37
C LYS A 62 11.99 8.63 5.87
N ARG A 63 13.24 8.54 6.29
CA ARG A 63 14.32 9.46 5.86
C ARG A 63 14.92 9.08 4.52
N ILE A 64 14.60 7.90 3.99
CA ILE A 64 15.10 7.44 2.69
C ILE A 64 14.42 8.26 1.59
N LYS A 65 15.21 8.89 0.73
CA LYS A 65 14.73 9.86 -0.27
C LYS A 65 13.70 9.30 -1.26
N THR A 66 13.80 8.01 -1.59
CA THR A 66 12.89 7.36 -2.54
C THR A 66 11.56 6.94 -1.92
N VAL A 67 11.46 6.92 -0.59
CA VAL A 67 10.21 6.66 0.13
C VAL A 67 9.31 7.89 0.04
N GLN A 68 8.21 7.77 -0.71
CA GLN A 68 7.23 8.85 -0.87
C GLN A 68 6.31 8.96 0.35
N ARG A 69 5.94 7.82 0.90
CA ARG A 69 5.08 7.71 2.07
C ARG A 69 5.34 6.40 2.79
N ILE A 70 5.24 6.43 4.11
CA ILE A 70 5.35 5.25 4.98
C ILE A 70 4.17 5.22 5.95
N HIS A 71 3.62 4.04 6.15
CA HIS A 71 2.69 3.75 7.23
C HIS A 71 3.22 2.57 8.03
N ILE A 72 3.29 2.74 9.34
CA ILE A 72 3.67 1.68 10.28
C ILE A 72 2.44 1.31 11.07
N GLY A 73 2.06 0.03 11.04
CA GLY A 73 0.84 -0.49 11.62
C GLY A 73 1.09 -1.53 12.70
N LEU A 74 0.14 -1.63 13.60
CA LEU A 74 -0.01 -2.71 14.57
C LEU A 74 -1.31 -3.45 14.30
N PRO A 75 -1.45 -4.74 14.68
CA PRO A 75 -2.73 -5.42 14.62
C PRO A 75 -3.80 -4.66 15.40
N ALA A 76 -4.94 -4.42 14.78
CA ALA A 76 -6.08 -3.81 15.46
C ALA A 76 -6.82 -4.85 16.31
N ALA A 77 -7.33 -4.42 17.46
CA ALA A 77 -8.20 -5.24 18.30
C ALA A 77 -9.63 -5.28 17.72
N THR A 78 -9.78 -5.99 16.60
CA THR A 78 -11.06 -6.22 15.92
C THR A 78 -11.59 -7.62 16.23
N GLU A 79 -12.81 -7.91 15.77
CA GLU A 79 -13.41 -9.24 15.90
C GLU A 79 -12.50 -10.31 15.28
N ASP A 80 -12.37 -11.42 15.98
CA ASP A 80 -11.66 -12.59 15.49
C ASP A 80 -12.50 -13.29 14.41
N ARG A 81 -11.94 -13.40 13.21
CA ARG A 81 -12.60 -14.04 12.05
C ARG A 81 -11.60 -14.92 11.32
N SER A 82 -12.07 -16.04 10.80
CA SER A 82 -11.23 -17.03 10.11
C SER A 82 -10.47 -16.50 8.89
N VAL A 83 -10.91 -15.36 8.34
CA VAL A 83 -10.30 -14.72 7.17
C VAL A 83 -9.33 -13.60 7.56
N VAL A 84 -9.14 -13.35 8.84
CA VAL A 84 -8.26 -12.29 9.36
C VAL A 84 -7.08 -12.92 10.06
N ASP A 85 -5.86 -12.55 9.62
CA ASP A 85 -4.63 -12.91 10.32
C ASP A 85 -4.09 -11.67 11.06
N SER A 86 -4.22 -11.68 12.37
CA SER A 86 -3.71 -10.64 13.28
C SER A 86 -2.48 -11.11 14.06
N SER A 87 -1.83 -12.20 13.64
CA SER A 87 -0.71 -12.80 14.37
C SER A 87 0.62 -12.04 14.22
N PHE A 88 0.71 -11.11 13.27
CA PHE A 88 1.92 -10.28 13.09
C PHE A 88 2.10 -9.27 14.23
N ALA A 89 3.35 -8.88 14.49
CA ALA A 89 3.67 -7.91 15.54
C ALA A 89 3.59 -6.46 15.05
N ALA A 90 4.04 -6.21 13.83
CA ALA A 90 4.00 -4.89 13.18
C ALA A 90 3.94 -5.06 11.66
N SER A 91 3.55 -4.02 10.98
CA SER A 91 3.62 -3.94 9.51
C SER A 91 4.20 -2.61 9.06
N GLU A 92 4.80 -2.60 7.88
CA GLU A 92 5.15 -1.39 7.16
C GLU A 92 4.51 -1.37 5.78
N LEU A 93 4.05 -0.22 5.36
CA LEU A 93 3.52 0.03 4.04
C LEU A 93 4.26 1.23 3.45
N LEU A 94 5.08 0.97 2.44
CA LEU A 94 5.92 1.96 1.78
C LEU A 94 5.39 2.24 0.37
N PHE A 95 5.45 3.50 -0.03
CA PHE A 95 5.04 3.95 -1.35
C PHE A 95 6.24 4.53 -2.09
N PHE A 96 6.45 4.06 -3.31
CA PHE A 96 7.49 4.54 -4.22
C PHE A 96 6.84 5.02 -5.51
N SER A 97 7.39 6.06 -6.12
CA SER A 97 6.90 6.59 -7.41
C SER A 97 7.09 5.60 -8.56
N GLU A 98 8.08 4.71 -8.44
CA GLU A 98 8.46 3.74 -9.48
C GLU A 98 9.31 2.60 -8.89
N LEU A 99 9.49 1.53 -9.67
CA LEU A 99 10.25 0.34 -9.25
C LEU A 99 11.71 0.66 -8.95
N ALA A 100 12.33 1.57 -9.70
CA ALA A 100 13.71 1.99 -9.45
C ALA A 100 13.88 2.62 -8.06
N GLY A 101 12.87 3.34 -7.57
CA GLY A 101 12.86 3.92 -6.22
C GLY A 101 12.83 2.84 -5.14
N GLN A 102 12.06 1.79 -5.32
CA GLN A 102 12.02 0.64 -4.40
C GLN A 102 13.36 -0.12 -4.42
N LYS A 103 13.96 -0.29 -5.59
CA LYS A 103 15.29 -0.92 -5.69
C LYS A 103 16.37 -0.10 -4.99
N ALA A 104 16.39 1.21 -5.20
CA ALA A 104 17.33 2.11 -4.52
C ALA A 104 17.14 2.10 -3.00
N TYR A 105 15.91 1.96 -2.51
CA TYR A 105 15.60 1.80 -1.09
C TYR A 105 16.31 0.58 -0.48
N GLN A 106 16.37 -0.56 -1.19
CA GLN A 106 17.01 -1.77 -0.67
C GLN A 106 18.50 -1.55 -0.37
N ASP A 107 19.17 -0.75 -1.20
CA ASP A 107 20.61 -0.49 -1.11
C ASP A 107 20.93 0.78 -0.28
N ASP A 108 19.92 1.52 0.15
CA ASP A 108 20.11 2.74 0.93
C ASP A 108 20.77 2.44 2.29
N PRO A 109 21.79 3.21 2.70
CA PRO A 109 22.50 3.00 3.98
C PRO A 109 21.58 2.98 5.20
N ILE A 110 20.46 3.73 5.17
CA ILE A 110 19.47 3.74 6.25
C ILE A 110 18.75 2.38 6.32
N HIS A 111 18.37 1.81 5.17
CA HIS A 111 17.76 0.49 5.12
C HIS A 111 18.73 -0.59 5.56
N VAL A 112 19.97 -0.56 5.07
CA VAL A 112 21.02 -1.51 5.46
C VAL A 112 21.27 -1.46 6.97
N GLN A 113 21.31 -0.26 7.56
CA GLN A 113 21.46 -0.10 9.01
C GLN A 113 20.26 -0.65 9.78
N PHE A 114 19.04 -0.39 9.29
CA PHE A 114 17.82 -0.96 9.88
C PHE A 114 17.87 -2.49 9.93
N ILE A 115 18.25 -3.14 8.82
CA ILE A 115 18.40 -4.61 8.79
C ILE A 115 19.47 -5.08 9.78
N LYS A 116 20.59 -4.37 9.86
CA LYS A 116 21.66 -4.70 10.81
C LYS A 116 21.21 -4.61 12.27
N ASP A 117 20.44 -3.58 12.61
CA ASP A 117 20.02 -3.31 13.99
C ASP A 117 18.82 -4.17 14.42
N CYS A 118 17.93 -4.48 13.48
CA CYS A 118 16.62 -5.09 13.80
C CYS A 118 16.43 -6.50 13.20
N GLY A 119 17.23 -6.90 12.19
CA GLY A 119 16.99 -8.15 11.45
C GLY A 119 16.98 -9.42 12.29
N GLN A 120 17.64 -9.43 13.45
CA GLN A 120 17.61 -10.56 14.38
C GLN A 120 16.30 -10.67 15.17
N LEU A 121 15.41 -9.67 15.11
CA LEU A 121 14.17 -9.66 15.89
C LEU A 121 13.07 -10.52 15.26
N TRP A 122 13.15 -10.80 13.93
CA TRP A 122 12.17 -11.60 13.16
C TRP A 122 12.81 -12.72 12.39
#